data_dff6b2853145d867453e009a8262bb02
#
_entry.id   dff6b2853145d867453e009a8262bb02
#
_cell.length_a   1.000
_cell.length_b   1.000
_cell.length_c   1.000
_cell.angle_alpha   90.00
_cell.angle_beta   90.00
_cell.angle_gamma   90.00
#
_symmetry.space_group_name_H-M   'P 1'
#
loop_
_entity.id
_entity.type
_entity.pdbx_description
1 polymer ?
#
loop_
_entity_poly.entity_id
_entity_poly.type
_entity_poly.pdbx_seq_one_letter_code
_entity_poly.pdbx_strand_id
1 'polypeptide(L)'
;MNKKQLGSLVLALAMGTSIVGMTACNNRHVDDPNVLEIYVLHKGNGVQWCYDMVDAFKEQDWVKEKYPNLQVAALTTNDVDSFAAGQINAGEGKNRFDLLFTHMDGQSYAGPTGQFEDLTQSVYYADVPGENVKYIDKHNASYTFVNRFIDTSNENSESYYQTSWNHGMDSIVYNETLLTALGKDVPNTTDEFIAICDYVLDINNRPAGVYDKTFAVQQAKSRYWDYLYPVWWAQYQGIDGYLDFWNGIDNNRLSINIFDQQGREESLKIFEKVLKFETGYVAQDSMSHEFMQGQTMFLRGNGIFHVNGDWFDNEMSDITAQIKAEGGVAANYKFKIMRLPIISALGTKLGIDDATLSAVVDYVDGETETVPTINSTEGYTSEEVVNAVCEARSIVHSLGTKHAGIVPKYAAAKDEAIDFLRFMATDIAQDIYLKATGGSSLPFEYNVKEKNPELYNSLTPFHQSRLDYFNEEKFEIYTLPDDESFPLAQYGGLTANYNLMYWNTFHAQGNTTTAADIIAETKEFWDQEKWETALASAGIAK
;
A
#
# COMPACT_ATOMS: atom_id res chain seq x y z
N MET A 1 -8.16 -41.29 -41.67
CA MET A 1 -9.45 -41.74 -41.15
C MET A 1 -9.44 -41.64 -39.63
N ASN A 2 -10.50 -41.09 -39.11
CA ASN A 2 -10.90 -40.90 -37.74
C ASN A 2 -10.31 -39.71 -36.96
N LYS A 3 -11.08 -38.64 -37.05
CA LYS A 3 -11.15 -37.53 -36.12
C LYS A 3 -11.59 -38.05 -34.75
N LYS A 4 -10.83 -37.75 -33.69
CA LYS A 4 -11.36 -37.73 -32.33
C LYS A 4 -11.36 -36.31 -31.83
N GLN A 5 -12.54 -35.87 -31.50
CA GLN A 5 -12.93 -34.58 -31.00
C GLN A 5 -12.18 -34.27 -29.68
N LEU A 6 -11.48 -33.15 -29.63
CA LEU A 6 -11.16 -32.50 -28.37
C LEU A 6 -12.45 -31.88 -27.83
N GLY A 7 -12.95 -32.46 -26.78
CA GLY A 7 -14.03 -31.87 -26.01
C GLY A 7 -13.46 -30.77 -25.14
N SER A 8 -13.79 -29.53 -25.47
CA SER A 8 -13.60 -28.39 -24.60
C SER A 8 -14.54 -28.54 -23.40
N LEU A 9 -13.99 -28.78 -22.23
CA LEU A 9 -14.73 -28.68 -20.99
C LEU A 9 -14.80 -27.19 -20.63
N VAL A 10 -15.86 -26.52 -21.07
CA VAL A 10 -16.25 -25.22 -20.56
C VAL A 10 -16.93 -25.48 -19.22
N LEU A 11 -16.24 -25.21 -18.13
CA LEU A 11 -16.87 -25.13 -16.82
C LEU A 11 -17.71 -23.86 -16.81
N ALA A 12 -19.00 -24.00 -17.10
CA ALA A 12 -19.96 -22.93 -16.89
C ALA A 12 -20.18 -22.80 -15.37
N LEU A 13 -19.49 -21.85 -14.71
CA LEU A 13 -19.97 -21.33 -13.45
C LEU A 13 -21.33 -20.71 -13.71
N ALA A 14 -22.36 -21.26 -13.08
CA ALA A 14 -23.67 -20.68 -13.04
C ALA A 14 -23.60 -19.39 -12.20
N MET A 15 -23.22 -18.28 -12.85
CA MET A 15 -23.51 -16.97 -12.32
C MET A 15 -25.02 -16.76 -12.43
N GLY A 16 -25.68 -16.68 -11.30
CA GLY A 16 -27.02 -16.13 -11.21
C GLY A 16 -26.97 -14.64 -11.56
N THR A 17 -26.80 -14.35 -12.84
CA THR A 17 -26.94 -12.98 -13.35
C THR A 17 -28.41 -12.66 -13.47
N SER A 18 -28.95 -11.92 -12.50
CA SER A 18 -30.06 -11.04 -12.80
C SER A 18 -29.50 -9.93 -13.72
N ILE A 19 -29.49 -10.23 -15.03
CA ILE A 19 -29.25 -9.21 -16.05
C ILE A 19 -30.46 -8.27 -16.03
N VAL A 20 -30.35 -7.17 -15.28
CA VAL A 20 -31.16 -6.01 -15.55
C VAL A 20 -30.61 -5.40 -16.82
N GLY A 21 -31.35 -5.59 -17.91
CA GLY A 21 -30.92 -5.14 -19.25
C GLY A 21 -30.57 -3.67 -19.27
N MET A 22 -29.37 -3.36 -19.69
CA MET A 22 -28.97 -2.01 -20.10
C MET A 22 -29.74 -1.64 -21.38
N THR A 23 -30.93 -1.10 -21.24
CA THR A 23 -31.55 -0.30 -22.28
C THR A 23 -31.07 1.15 -22.04
N ALA A 24 -30.06 1.53 -22.78
CA ALA A 24 -29.71 2.94 -22.91
C ALA A 24 -30.91 3.66 -23.57
N CYS A 25 -31.72 4.35 -22.78
CA CYS A 25 -32.54 5.52 -23.13
C CYS A 25 -33.46 5.87 -21.95
N ASN A 26 -33.19 6.99 -21.29
CA ASN A 26 -34.13 7.80 -20.50
C ASN A 26 -34.89 7.16 -19.31
N ASN A 27 -34.43 6.11 -18.70
CA ASN A 27 -35.02 5.71 -17.43
C ASN A 27 -34.22 6.35 -16.29
N ARG A 28 -34.84 7.31 -15.60
CA ARG A 28 -34.40 7.75 -14.27
C ARG A 28 -34.24 6.50 -13.44
N HIS A 29 -33.04 6.31 -12.86
CA HIS A 29 -32.84 5.34 -11.79
C HIS A 29 -33.85 5.69 -10.69
N VAL A 30 -34.62 4.71 -10.23
CA VAL A 30 -35.52 4.90 -9.10
C VAL A 30 -34.79 4.31 -7.91
N ASP A 31 -34.32 5.19 -7.04
CA ASP A 31 -33.68 4.81 -5.80
C ASP A 31 -34.68 4.07 -4.91
N ASP A 32 -34.37 2.86 -4.51
CA ASP A 32 -35.17 2.08 -3.56
C ASP A 32 -34.43 2.03 -2.22
N PRO A 33 -34.95 2.61 -1.15
CA PRO A 33 -34.28 2.60 0.15
C PRO A 33 -34.13 1.21 0.79
N ASN A 34 -34.73 0.16 0.21
CA ASN A 34 -34.51 -1.21 0.65
C ASN A 34 -33.41 -1.92 -0.15
N VAL A 35 -32.79 -1.26 -1.12
CA VAL A 35 -31.72 -1.82 -1.95
C VAL A 35 -30.44 -1.03 -1.71
N LEU A 36 -29.49 -1.63 -1.00
CA LEU A 36 -28.15 -1.08 -0.86
C LEU A 36 -27.36 -1.36 -2.14
N GLU A 37 -27.07 -0.32 -2.92
CA GLU A 37 -26.29 -0.41 -4.15
C GLU A 37 -24.82 -0.07 -3.88
N ILE A 38 -23.95 -1.09 -3.97
CA ILE A 38 -22.50 -0.96 -3.71
C ILE A 38 -21.73 -0.97 -5.01
N TYR A 39 -20.83 -0.03 -5.17
CA TYR A 39 -19.82 -0.02 -6.22
C TYR A 39 -18.47 -0.45 -5.68
N VAL A 40 -17.83 -1.45 -6.34
CA VAL A 40 -16.57 -2.04 -5.90
C VAL A 40 -15.51 -1.96 -6.98
N LEU A 41 -14.36 -1.44 -6.63
CA LEU A 41 -13.17 -1.41 -7.46
C LEU A 41 -12.61 -2.83 -7.69
N HIS A 42 -12.49 -3.22 -8.96
CA HIS A 42 -11.86 -4.48 -9.33
C HIS A 42 -10.38 -4.27 -9.67
N LYS A 43 -9.51 -4.47 -8.71
CA LYS A 43 -8.04 -4.46 -8.85
C LYS A 43 -7.39 -5.65 -8.11
N GLY A 44 -6.12 -5.54 -7.75
CA GLY A 44 -5.31 -6.62 -7.20
C GLY A 44 -5.95 -7.45 -6.09
N ASN A 45 -6.73 -6.82 -5.20
CA ASN A 45 -7.46 -7.51 -4.12
C ASN A 45 -8.72 -8.27 -4.62
N GLY A 46 -9.08 -8.16 -5.92
CA GLY A 46 -10.31 -8.73 -6.44
C GLY A 46 -11.57 -8.05 -5.89
N VAL A 47 -12.73 -8.70 -6.05
CA VAL A 47 -14.04 -8.20 -5.58
C VAL A 47 -14.80 -9.23 -4.75
N GLN A 48 -14.30 -10.45 -4.66
CA GLN A 48 -14.99 -11.53 -3.95
C GLN A 48 -15.22 -11.20 -2.48
N TRP A 49 -14.26 -10.49 -1.85
CA TRP A 49 -14.38 -10.02 -0.48
C TRP A 49 -15.68 -9.22 -0.23
N CYS A 50 -16.08 -8.38 -1.17
CA CYS A 50 -17.30 -7.58 -1.02
C CYS A 50 -18.56 -8.45 -1.10
N TYR A 51 -18.61 -9.40 -2.04
CA TYR A 51 -19.74 -10.32 -2.14
C TYR A 51 -19.89 -11.19 -0.88
N ASP A 52 -18.77 -11.74 -0.38
CA ASP A 52 -18.77 -12.56 0.83
C ASP A 52 -19.16 -11.73 2.07
N MET A 53 -18.72 -10.47 2.15
CA MET A 53 -19.14 -9.55 3.22
C MET A 53 -20.61 -9.19 3.15
N VAL A 54 -21.13 -8.93 1.96
CA VAL A 54 -22.57 -8.67 1.75
C VAL A 54 -23.41 -9.83 2.26
N ASP A 55 -23.02 -11.05 1.92
CA ASP A 55 -23.73 -12.24 2.37
C ASP A 55 -23.67 -12.38 3.89
N ALA A 56 -22.50 -12.18 4.49
CA ALA A 56 -22.31 -12.24 5.94
C ALA A 56 -23.04 -11.11 6.69
N PHE A 57 -23.06 -9.90 6.13
CA PHE A 57 -23.79 -8.76 6.68
C PHE A 57 -25.29 -9.03 6.77
N LYS A 58 -25.89 -9.53 5.67
CA LYS A 58 -27.30 -9.89 5.62
C LYS A 58 -27.70 -11.00 6.59
N GLU A 59 -26.75 -11.88 6.94
CA GLU A 59 -26.99 -12.96 7.90
C GLU A 59 -26.92 -12.52 9.37
N GLN A 60 -26.42 -11.30 9.67
CA GLN A 60 -26.39 -10.77 11.04
C GLN A 60 -27.82 -10.58 11.60
N ASP A 61 -28.07 -11.06 12.80
CA ASP A 61 -29.40 -10.96 13.43
C ASP A 61 -29.87 -9.51 13.58
N TRP A 62 -28.97 -8.62 13.98
CA TRP A 62 -29.26 -7.19 14.13
C TRP A 62 -29.57 -6.50 12.77
N VAL A 63 -28.98 -6.97 11.66
CA VAL A 63 -29.28 -6.48 10.31
C VAL A 63 -30.68 -6.95 9.88
N LYS A 64 -30.99 -8.23 10.09
CA LYS A 64 -32.32 -8.80 9.79
C LYS A 64 -33.43 -8.13 10.57
N GLU A 65 -33.16 -7.78 11.83
CA GLU A 65 -34.13 -7.06 12.68
C GLU A 65 -34.32 -5.61 12.22
N LYS A 66 -33.24 -4.90 11.93
CA LYS A 66 -33.27 -3.49 11.54
C LYS A 66 -33.76 -3.28 10.11
N TYR A 67 -33.37 -4.18 9.20
CA TYR A 67 -33.61 -4.08 7.74
C TYR A 67 -34.26 -5.36 7.19
N PRO A 68 -35.51 -5.70 7.56
CA PRO A 68 -36.12 -7.00 7.23
C PRO A 68 -36.34 -7.23 5.74
N ASN A 69 -36.28 -6.20 4.91
CA ASN A 69 -36.46 -6.27 3.46
C ASN A 69 -35.17 -5.94 2.67
N LEU A 70 -34.03 -5.87 3.33
CA LEU A 70 -32.77 -5.46 2.71
C LEU A 70 -32.41 -6.35 1.53
N GLN A 71 -32.20 -5.74 0.40
CA GLN A 71 -31.53 -6.30 -0.76
C GLN A 71 -30.20 -5.58 -0.96
N VAL A 72 -29.19 -6.27 -1.47
CA VAL A 72 -27.89 -5.67 -1.79
C VAL A 72 -27.52 -6.00 -3.21
N ALA A 73 -27.13 -4.99 -3.97
CA ALA A 73 -26.64 -5.10 -5.33
C ALA A 73 -25.21 -4.57 -5.39
N ALA A 74 -24.23 -5.45 -5.51
CA ALA A 74 -22.85 -5.05 -5.71
C ALA A 74 -22.50 -5.09 -7.20
N LEU A 75 -21.91 -4.01 -7.69
CA LEU A 75 -21.49 -3.86 -9.08
C LEU A 75 -20.00 -3.55 -9.14
N THR A 76 -19.32 -4.10 -10.12
CA THR A 76 -17.89 -3.87 -10.34
C THR A 76 -17.60 -3.50 -11.79
N THR A 77 -16.61 -2.66 -11.98
CA THR A 77 -16.02 -2.37 -13.29
C THR A 77 -14.51 -2.19 -13.15
N ASN A 78 -13.79 -2.37 -14.25
CA ASN A 78 -12.34 -2.21 -14.29
C ASN A 78 -11.89 -0.74 -14.48
N ASP A 79 -12.82 0.14 -14.89
CA ASP A 79 -12.54 1.57 -15.10
C ASP A 79 -13.29 2.39 -14.06
N VAL A 80 -12.63 2.73 -13.01
CA VAL A 80 -13.25 2.99 -11.73
C VAL A 80 -13.26 4.45 -11.34
N ASP A 81 -12.09 5.09 -11.38
CA ASP A 81 -11.97 6.41 -10.77
C ASP A 81 -12.79 7.45 -11.54
N SER A 82 -12.77 7.40 -12.87
CA SER A 82 -13.59 8.30 -13.69
C SER A 82 -15.09 8.03 -13.56
N PHE A 83 -15.47 6.75 -13.41
CA PHE A 83 -16.87 6.39 -13.22
C PHE A 83 -17.37 6.81 -11.83
N ALA A 84 -16.62 6.51 -10.77
CA ALA A 84 -16.95 6.89 -9.41
C ALA A 84 -17.06 8.42 -9.28
N ALA A 85 -16.10 9.16 -9.81
CA ALA A 85 -16.14 10.63 -9.88
C ALA A 85 -17.39 11.13 -10.62
N GLY A 86 -17.76 10.50 -11.71
CA GLY A 86 -18.97 10.83 -12.47
C GLY A 86 -20.25 10.60 -11.64
N GLN A 87 -20.33 9.51 -10.88
CA GLN A 87 -21.48 9.23 -10.01
C GLN A 87 -21.59 10.22 -8.85
N ILE A 88 -20.47 10.52 -8.20
CA ILE A 88 -20.42 11.48 -7.10
C ILE A 88 -20.82 12.89 -7.57
N ASN A 89 -20.30 13.32 -8.71
CA ASN A 89 -20.58 14.64 -9.27
C ASN A 89 -21.96 14.76 -9.92
N ALA A 90 -22.66 13.65 -10.13
CA ALA A 90 -24.00 13.68 -10.73
C ALA A 90 -25.05 14.36 -9.84
N GLY A 91 -24.88 14.33 -8.51
CA GLY A 91 -25.73 14.98 -7.53
C GLY A 91 -27.06 14.26 -7.29
N GLU A 92 -27.95 14.93 -6.56
CA GLU A 92 -29.22 14.37 -6.09
C GLU A 92 -30.08 13.81 -7.23
N GLY A 93 -30.58 12.58 -7.04
CA GLY A 93 -31.47 11.87 -7.98
C GLY A 93 -30.79 11.44 -9.29
N LYS A 94 -29.47 11.54 -9.37
CA LYS A 94 -28.67 11.08 -10.52
C LYS A 94 -27.54 10.15 -10.11
N ASN A 95 -27.18 10.14 -8.83
CA ASN A 95 -26.29 9.15 -8.25
C ASN A 95 -27.07 7.83 -8.11
N ARG A 96 -26.42 6.71 -8.43
CA ARG A 96 -27.01 5.39 -8.33
C ARG A 96 -26.58 4.65 -7.07
N PHE A 97 -25.36 4.89 -6.59
CA PHE A 97 -24.74 4.07 -5.57
C PHE A 97 -24.87 4.70 -4.18
N ASP A 98 -25.12 3.84 -3.19
CA ASP A 98 -25.20 4.21 -1.78
C ASP A 98 -23.84 4.09 -1.09
N LEU A 99 -22.95 3.23 -1.61
CA LEU A 99 -21.61 3.00 -1.11
C LEU A 99 -20.66 2.77 -2.28
N LEU A 100 -19.53 3.47 -2.28
CA LEU A 100 -18.48 3.31 -3.29
C LEU A 100 -17.18 2.90 -2.62
N PHE A 101 -16.66 1.73 -3.00
CA PHE A 101 -15.29 1.31 -2.70
C PHE A 101 -14.39 1.64 -3.89
N THR A 102 -13.57 2.64 -3.75
CA THR A 102 -12.82 3.27 -4.83
C THR A 102 -11.35 3.49 -4.44
N HIS A 103 -10.56 3.93 -5.39
CA HIS A 103 -9.15 4.30 -5.25
C HIS A 103 -8.99 5.83 -5.22
N MET A 104 -10.07 6.55 -5.07
CA MET A 104 -10.07 8.00 -5.07
C MET A 104 -9.59 8.57 -3.74
N ASP A 105 -8.90 9.70 -3.81
CA ASP A 105 -8.81 10.60 -2.68
C ASP A 105 -10.18 11.24 -2.43
N GLY A 106 -10.91 10.72 -1.45
CA GLY A 106 -12.22 11.23 -1.09
C GLY A 106 -12.17 12.63 -0.51
N GLN A 107 -11.06 13.06 0.07
CA GLN A 107 -10.97 14.37 0.72
C GLN A 107 -11.10 15.52 -0.29
N SER A 108 -10.57 15.38 -1.51
CA SER A 108 -10.72 16.39 -2.55
C SER A 108 -12.17 16.62 -2.99
N TYR A 109 -13.06 15.64 -2.75
CA TYR A 109 -14.48 15.74 -3.08
C TYR A 109 -15.38 16.06 -1.88
N ALA A 110 -14.94 15.71 -0.67
CA ALA A 110 -15.77 15.70 0.52
C ALA A 110 -15.98 17.09 1.15
N GLY A 111 -14.93 17.82 1.38
CA GLY A 111 -14.97 19.00 2.22
C GLY A 111 -15.85 20.12 1.68
N PRO A 112 -15.36 20.95 0.74
CA PRO A 112 -16.11 22.13 0.29
C PRO A 112 -17.37 21.82 -0.50
N THR A 113 -17.44 20.67 -1.17
CA THR A 113 -18.54 20.32 -2.06
C THR A 113 -19.76 19.77 -1.34
N GLY A 114 -19.55 19.20 -0.13
CA GLY A 114 -20.64 18.59 0.65
C GLY A 114 -21.35 17.45 -0.08
N GLN A 115 -20.66 16.71 -0.96
CA GLN A 115 -21.26 15.62 -1.75
C GLN A 115 -21.19 14.27 -1.05
N PHE A 116 -20.35 14.15 -0.01
CA PHE A 116 -20.22 12.95 0.80
C PHE A 116 -20.96 13.12 2.13
N GLU A 117 -21.39 12.01 2.68
CA GLU A 117 -21.94 11.96 4.02
C GLU A 117 -20.81 12.14 5.04
N ASP A 118 -21.10 12.86 6.10
CA ASP A 118 -20.21 12.98 7.27
C ASP A 118 -20.32 11.70 8.11
N LEU A 119 -19.25 10.91 8.10
CA LEU A 119 -19.16 9.64 8.81
C LEU A 119 -18.65 9.79 10.26
N THR A 120 -18.37 11.00 10.71
CA THR A 120 -17.72 11.28 11.99
C THR A 120 -18.48 10.64 13.15
N GLN A 121 -19.77 10.96 13.30
CA GLN A 121 -20.57 10.43 14.41
C GLN A 121 -21.17 9.06 14.10
N SER A 122 -21.53 8.82 12.84
CA SER A 122 -22.28 7.64 12.44
C SER A 122 -21.40 6.39 12.25
N VAL A 123 -20.10 6.58 11.97
CA VAL A 123 -19.12 5.50 11.80
C VAL A 123 -18.00 5.63 12.82
N TYR A 124 -17.17 6.68 12.77
CA TYR A 124 -15.94 6.75 13.56
C TYR A 124 -16.18 6.75 15.06
N TYR A 125 -17.15 7.50 15.58
CA TYR A 125 -17.47 7.53 17.01
C TYR A 125 -18.62 6.57 17.41
N ALA A 126 -19.11 5.75 16.47
CA ALA A 126 -20.09 4.71 16.75
C ALA A 126 -19.40 3.41 17.24
N ASP A 127 -20.16 2.55 17.91
CA ASP A 127 -19.68 1.26 18.35
C ASP A 127 -19.59 0.28 17.17
N VAL A 128 -18.56 -0.57 17.15
CA VAL A 128 -18.46 -1.70 16.22
C VAL A 128 -19.59 -2.71 16.56
N PRO A 129 -20.38 -3.15 15.58
CA PRO A 129 -21.51 -4.05 15.85
C PRO A 129 -21.08 -5.35 16.54
N GLY A 130 -21.66 -5.63 17.70
CA GLY A 130 -21.37 -6.84 18.47
C GLY A 130 -20.06 -6.82 19.27
N GLU A 131 -19.31 -5.73 19.23
CA GLU A 131 -18.06 -5.53 19.96
C GLU A 131 -18.18 -4.32 20.89
N ASN A 132 -17.47 -4.36 22.03
CA ASN A 132 -17.50 -3.25 23.00
C ASN A 132 -16.33 -2.29 22.77
N VAL A 133 -16.23 -1.78 21.54
CA VAL A 133 -15.16 -0.88 21.10
C VAL A 133 -15.73 0.13 20.08
N LYS A 134 -15.22 1.36 20.08
CA LYS A 134 -15.54 2.33 19.04
C LYS A 134 -14.81 1.98 17.74
N TYR A 135 -15.42 2.32 16.61
CA TYR A 135 -14.80 2.14 15.31
C TYR A 135 -13.42 2.81 15.25
N ILE A 136 -13.31 4.08 15.70
CA ILE A 136 -12.07 4.83 15.69
C ILE A 136 -10.99 4.21 16.58
N ASP A 137 -11.36 3.61 17.72
CA ASP A 137 -10.44 2.98 18.65
C ASP A 137 -9.89 1.65 18.13
N LYS A 138 -10.59 1.01 17.18
CA LYS A 138 -10.16 -0.22 16.50
C LYS A 138 -9.49 0.07 15.16
N HIS A 139 -9.72 1.24 14.59
CA HIS A 139 -9.17 1.65 13.30
C HIS A 139 -7.70 2.04 13.46
N ASN A 140 -6.83 1.54 12.57
CA ASN A 140 -5.41 1.85 12.60
C ASN A 140 -5.16 3.37 12.58
N ALA A 141 -4.30 3.84 13.49
CA ALA A 141 -4.07 5.27 13.71
C ALA A 141 -3.57 6.02 12.47
N SER A 142 -2.69 5.38 11.66
CA SER A 142 -2.19 5.98 10.41
C SER A 142 -3.31 6.17 9.39
N TYR A 143 -4.23 5.20 9.28
CA TYR A 143 -5.40 5.31 8.39
C TYR A 143 -6.44 6.29 8.92
N THR A 144 -6.62 6.38 10.23
CA THR A 144 -7.44 7.43 10.85
C THR A 144 -6.90 8.81 10.49
N PHE A 145 -5.58 9.00 10.56
CA PHE A 145 -4.93 10.25 10.17
C PHE A 145 -5.18 10.60 8.69
N VAL A 146 -4.99 9.64 7.79
CA VAL A 146 -5.19 9.83 6.33
C VAL A 146 -6.64 10.15 5.98
N ASN A 147 -7.59 9.52 6.66
CA ASN A 147 -9.02 9.72 6.41
C ASN A 147 -9.59 11.00 7.03
N ARG A 148 -8.81 11.67 7.89
CA ARG A 148 -9.22 12.91 8.55
C ARG A 148 -9.32 14.05 7.54
N PHE A 149 -10.47 14.68 7.48
CA PHE A 149 -10.62 15.96 6.77
C PHE A 149 -10.17 17.12 7.67
N ILE A 150 -9.24 17.92 7.18
CA ILE A 150 -8.76 19.12 7.88
C ILE A 150 -9.50 20.33 7.30
N ASP A 151 -10.39 20.92 8.11
CA ASP A 151 -10.97 22.21 7.80
C ASP A 151 -9.97 23.31 8.19
N THR A 152 -9.27 23.86 7.21
CA THR A 152 -8.29 24.93 7.42
C THR A 152 -8.92 26.21 7.98
N SER A 153 -10.26 26.36 7.94
CA SER A 153 -10.98 27.47 8.56
C SER A 153 -11.32 27.21 10.03
N ASN A 154 -11.21 25.97 10.50
CA ASN A 154 -11.51 25.55 11.87
C ASN A 154 -10.59 24.41 12.32
N GLU A 155 -9.40 24.75 12.75
CA GLU A 155 -8.33 23.81 13.13
C GLU A 155 -8.69 22.78 14.21
N ASN A 156 -9.85 22.91 14.85
CA ASN A 156 -10.31 22.00 15.91
C ASN A 156 -11.45 21.06 15.46
N SER A 157 -11.85 21.08 14.19
CA SER A 157 -12.88 20.18 13.69
C SER A 157 -12.24 18.97 13.01
N GLU A 158 -12.32 17.81 13.66
CA GLU A 158 -12.07 16.54 13.01
C GLU A 158 -13.34 16.02 12.38
N SER A 159 -13.32 15.85 11.07
CA SER A 159 -14.44 15.28 10.31
C SER A 159 -13.90 14.17 9.40
N TYR A 160 -14.73 13.16 9.20
CA TYR A 160 -14.41 12.01 8.37
C TYR A 160 -15.50 11.81 7.32
N TYR A 161 -15.13 11.81 6.04
CA TYR A 161 -16.04 11.64 4.91
C TYR A 161 -15.78 10.36 4.12
N GLN A 162 -14.77 9.61 4.53
CA GLN A 162 -14.39 8.32 3.96
C GLN A 162 -13.83 7.41 5.04
N THR A 163 -13.71 6.12 4.71
CA THR A 163 -12.93 5.15 5.47
C THR A 163 -12.11 4.31 4.51
N SER A 164 -10.99 3.77 4.97
CA SER A 164 -10.19 2.87 4.14
C SER A 164 -10.73 1.44 4.19
N TRP A 165 -10.63 0.73 3.06
CA TRP A 165 -11.10 -0.66 2.94
C TRP A 165 -9.98 -1.65 2.61
N ASN A 166 -8.74 -1.22 2.65
CA ASN A 166 -7.58 -2.09 2.49
C ASN A 166 -6.42 -1.58 3.34
N HIS A 167 -5.75 -2.49 4.01
CA HIS A 167 -4.52 -2.27 4.76
C HIS A 167 -3.48 -3.24 4.25
N GLY A 168 -2.54 -2.73 3.48
CA GLY A 168 -1.51 -3.50 2.82
C GLY A 168 -0.10 -3.03 3.16
N MET A 169 0.86 -3.62 2.47
CA MET A 169 2.26 -3.24 2.53
C MET A 169 2.85 -3.28 1.13
N ASP A 170 3.48 -2.19 0.73
CA ASP A 170 4.29 -2.12 -0.48
C ASP A 170 5.75 -2.24 -0.10
N SER A 171 6.45 -3.20 -0.70
CA SER A 171 7.84 -3.49 -0.36
C SER A 171 8.52 -4.28 -1.48
N ILE A 172 9.50 -5.09 -1.13
CA ILE A 172 10.21 -5.98 -2.03
C ILE A 172 9.69 -7.41 -1.81
N VAL A 173 9.14 -7.98 -2.87
CA VAL A 173 8.87 -9.42 -2.97
C VAL A 173 10.14 -10.14 -3.36
N TYR A 174 10.44 -11.26 -2.71
CA TYR A 174 11.62 -12.05 -3.02
C TYR A 174 11.29 -13.53 -3.27
N ASN A 175 12.12 -14.16 -4.10
CA ASN A 175 12.08 -15.59 -4.33
C ASN A 175 12.90 -16.30 -3.25
N GLU A 176 12.23 -16.77 -2.19
CA GLU A 176 12.86 -17.47 -1.06
C GLU A 176 13.69 -18.68 -1.52
N THR A 177 13.17 -19.43 -2.51
CA THR A 177 13.86 -20.63 -3.03
C THR A 177 15.20 -20.27 -3.66
N LEU A 178 15.23 -19.20 -4.47
CA LEU A 178 16.45 -18.77 -5.12
C LEU A 178 17.44 -18.13 -4.13
N LEU A 179 16.96 -17.30 -3.22
CA LEU A 179 17.78 -16.64 -2.21
C LEU A 179 18.47 -17.69 -1.32
N THR A 180 17.71 -18.70 -0.84
CA THR A 180 18.23 -19.82 -0.07
C THR A 180 19.27 -20.64 -0.87
N ALA A 181 18.98 -20.91 -2.16
CA ALA A 181 19.91 -21.65 -3.02
C ALA A 181 21.24 -20.92 -3.23
N LEU A 182 21.28 -19.60 -3.12
CA LEU A 182 22.47 -18.76 -3.15
C LEU A 182 23.20 -18.70 -1.79
N GLY A 183 22.63 -19.30 -0.74
CA GLY A 183 23.15 -19.21 0.63
C GLY A 183 23.12 -17.80 1.19
N LYS A 184 22.09 -17.04 0.83
CA LYS A 184 21.88 -15.66 1.28
C LYS A 184 20.62 -15.58 2.16
N ASP A 185 20.73 -14.77 3.19
CA ASP A 185 19.61 -14.40 4.05
C ASP A 185 18.86 -13.18 3.48
N VAL A 186 17.69 -12.89 4.02
CA VAL A 186 16.94 -11.66 3.70
C VAL A 186 17.75 -10.46 4.20
N PRO A 187 18.00 -9.43 3.37
CA PRO A 187 18.86 -8.32 3.77
C PRO A 187 18.18 -7.44 4.83
N ASN A 188 18.90 -7.11 5.89
CA ASN A 188 18.50 -6.19 6.94
C ASN A 188 18.73 -4.73 6.56
N THR A 189 19.78 -4.48 5.75
CA THR A 189 20.20 -3.13 5.36
C THR A 189 20.24 -2.97 3.85
N THR A 190 20.26 -1.71 3.38
CA THR A 190 20.37 -1.44 1.94
C THR A 190 21.74 -1.83 1.38
N ASP A 191 22.81 -1.79 2.17
CA ASP A 191 24.13 -2.25 1.73
C ASP A 191 24.17 -3.78 1.58
N GLU A 192 23.52 -4.53 2.48
CA GLU A 192 23.34 -5.97 2.32
C GLU A 192 22.50 -6.31 1.08
N PHE A 193 21.41 -5.59 0.84
CA PHE A 193 20.59 -5.74 -0.38
C PHE A 193 21.43 -5.55 -1.64
N ILE A 194 22.25 -4.50 -1.69
CA ILE A 194 23.14 -4.21 -2.81
C ILE A 194 24.23 -5.28 -2.94
N ALA A 195 24.79 -5.74 -1.82
CA ALA A 195 25.79 -6.82 -1.82
C ALA A 195 25.21 -8.14 -2.38
N ILE A 196 23.93 -8.44 -2.14
CA ILE A 196 23.28 -9.58 -2.79
C ILE A 196 23.12 -9.32 -4.30
N CYS A 197 22.76 -8.11 -4.71
CA CYS A 197 22.68 -7.76 -6.13
C CYS A 197 24.05 -7.94 -6.83
N ASP A 198 25.13 -7.46 -6.23
CA ASP A 198 26.50 -7.66 -6.73
C ASP A 198 26.86 -9.15 -6.83
N TYR A 199 26.54 -9.92 -5.79
CA TYR A 199 26.81 -11.35 -5.74
C TYR A 199 26.10 -12.11 -6.87
N VAL A 200 24.87 -11.76 -7.16
CA VAL A 200 24.05 -12.40 -8.20
C VAL A 200 24.55 -12.10 -9.61
N LEU A 201 25.15 -10.93 -9.84
CA LEU A 201 25.70 -10.56 -11.15
C LEU A 201 26.93 -11.39 -11.53
N ASP A 202 27.68 -11.89 -10.56
CA ASP A 202 28.81 -12.80 -10.85
C ASP A 202 28.29 -14.19 -11.24
N ILE A 203 28.48 -14.55 -12.49
CA ILE A 203 28.06 -15.86 -13.04
C ILE A 203 28.64 -17.05 -12.25
N ASN A 204 29.78 -16.89 -11.61
CA ASN A 204 30.39 -17.96 -10.83
C ASN A 204 29.66 -18.26 -9.53
N ASN A 205 28.82 -17.33 -9.07
CA ASN A 205 28.04 -17.47 -7.85
C ASN A 205 26.66 -18.11 -8.08
N ARG A 206 26.30 -18.37 -9.34
CA ARG A 206 24.97 -18.87 -9.68
C ARG A 206 24.93 -20.39 -9.67
N PRO A 207 24.08 -21.01 -8.82
CA PRO A 207 23.89 -22.46 -8.83
C PRO A 207 23.41 -22.94 -10.20
N ALA A 208 24.08 -23.93 -10.76
CA ALA A 208 23.74 -24.47 -12.07
C ALA A 208 22.28 -25.01 -12.08
N GLY A 209 21.51 -24.59 -13.07
CA GLY A 209 20.11 -25.00 -13.27
C GLY A 209 19.10 -24.42 -12.27
N VAL A 210 19.55 -23.56 -11.33
CA VAL A 210 18.65 -22.91 -10.36
C VAL A 210 18.45 -21.45 -10.73
N TYR A 211 19.51 -20.77 -11.11
CA TYR A 211 19.46 -19.36 -11.48
C TYR A 211 20.48 -19.05 -12.55
N ASP A 212 20.02 -18.71 -13.73
CA ASP A 212 20.84 -18.45 -14.92
C ASP A 212 20.74 -17.00 -15.44
N LYS A 213 20.07 -16.13 -14.68
CA LYS A 213 19.79 -14.75 -15.11
C LYS A 213 20.97 -13.82 -14.84
N THR A 214 20.98 -12.71 -15.55
CA THR A 214 22.05 -11.70 -15.51
C THR A 214 21.70 -10.48 -14.68
N PHE A 215 20.58 -10.50 -13.97
CA PHE A 215 20.13 -9.39 -13.12
C PHE A 215 19.53 -9.91 -11.81
N ALA A 216 19.56 -9.09 -10.76
CA ALA A 216 19.05 -9.43 -9.45
C ALA A 216 17.57 -9.06 -9.30
N VAL A 217 17.14 -7.96 -9.91
CA VAL A 217 15.81 -7.37 -9.75
C VAL A 217 15.05 -7.43 -11.07
N GLN A 218 13.88 -8.05 -11.06
CA GLN A 218 12.91 -7.93 -12.14
C GLN A 218 11.95 -6.79 -11.82
N GLN A 219 11.68 -5.95 -12.81
CA GLN A 219 10.76 -4.83 -12.67
C GLN A 219 9.98 -4.60 -13.97
N ALA A 220 8.87 -3.86 -13.87
CA ALA A 220 8.12 -3.34 -15.00
C ALA A 220 8.29 -1.81 -15.11
N LYS A 221 7.77 -1.21 -16.15
CA LYS A 221 7.75 0.25 -16.35
C LYS A 221 6.84 1.01 -15.37
N SER A 222 6.06 0.30 -14.56
CA SER A 222 5.23 0.87 -13.51
C SER A 222 6.06 1.55 -12.41
N ARG A 223 5.44 2.49 -11.72
CA ARG A 223 6.08 3.35 -10.73
C ARG A 223 6.26 2.69 -9.35
N TYR A 224 6.39 1.38 -9.26
CA TYR A 224 6.43 0.67 -7.97
C TYR A 224 7.63 1.03 -7.09
N TRP A 225 8.72 1.51 -7.67
CA TRP A 225 9.85 2.05 -6.91
C TRP A 225 9.46 3.27 -6.07
N ASP A 226 8.46 4.02 -6.49
CA ASP A 226 7.96 5.19 -5.75
C ASP A 226 7.40 4.80 -4.36
N TYR A 227 7.04 3.53 -4.14
CA TYR A 227 6.61 3.03 -2.83
C TYR A 227 7.75 2.91 -1.82
N LEU A 228 8.96 2.64 -2.29
CA LEU A 228 10.12 2.44 -1.43
C LEU A 228 10.79 3.78 -1.04
N TYR A 229 10.73 4.75 -1.93
CA TYR A 229 11.37 6.05 -1.76
C TYR A 229 10.97 6.77 -0.47
N PRO A 230 9.68 6.94 -0.14
CA PRO A 230 9.27 7.63 1.07
C PRO A 230 9.65 6.87 2.33
N VAL A 231 9.67 5.52 2.28
CA VAL A 231 10.05 4.70 3.43
C VAL A 231 11.53 4.91 3.77
N TRP A 232 12.43 4.79 2.80
CA TRP A 232 13.87 5.03 3.05
C TRP A 232 14.15 6.46 3.50
N TRP A 233 13.42 7.44 2.96
CA TRP A 233 13.53 8.83 3.41
C TRP A 233 13.09 8.96 4.87
N ALA A 234 11.92 8.44 5.24
CA ALA A 234 11.41 8.49 6.60
C ALA A 234 12.28 7.69 7.58
N GLN A 235 12.83 6.53 7.17
CA GLN A 235 13.78 5.77 7.99
C GLN A 235 15.01 6.59 8.39
N TYR A 236 15.55 7.38 7.46
CA TYR A 236 16.69 8.25 7.75
C TYR A 236 16.29 9.49 8.55
N GLN A 237 15.19 10.13 8.17
CA GLN A 237 14.77 11.43 8.71
C GLN A 237 14.11 11.30 10.09
N GLY A 238 13.48 10.16 10.38
CA GLY A 238 12.51 9.94 11.43
C GLY A 238 11.09 10.28 10.96
N ILE A 239 10.08 9.70 11.59
CA ILE A 239 8.65 9.93 11.25
C ILE A 239 8.32 11.41 11.38
N ASP A 240 8.63 12.02 12.51
CA ASP A 240 8.34 13.42 12.74
C ASP A 240 9.01 14.34 11.70
N GLY A 241 10.28 14.10 11.38
CA GLY A 241 10.98 14.87 10.38
C GLY A 241 10.43 14.68 8.95
N TYR A 242 9.94 13.49 8.62
CA TYR A 242 9.24 13.24 7.36
C TYR A 242 7.91 14.00 7.30
N LEU A 243 7.12 13.98 8.39
CA LEU A 243 5.86 14.72 8.48
C LEU A 243 6.09 16.24 8.46
N ASP A 244 7.15 16.71 9.09
CA ASP A 244 7.55 18.12 9.09
C ASP A 244 7.77 18.66 7.67
N PHE A 245 8.38 17.86 6.77
CA PHE A 245 8.52 18.25 5.37
C PHE A 245 7.16 18.56 4.73
N TRP A 246 6.20 17.65 4.87
CA TRP A 246 4.88 17.80 4.28
C TRP A 246 4.05 18.92 4.90
N ASN A 247 4.31 19.24 6.17
CA ASN A 247 3.72 20.38 6.88
C ASN A 247 4.47 21.70 6.63
N GLY A 248 5.59 21.68 5.90
CA GLY A 248 6.38 22.86 5.62
C GLY A 248 7.20 23.36 6.81
N ILE A 249 7.50 22.49 7.78
CA ILE A 249 8.14 22.84 9.05
C ILE A 249 9.62 22.49 9.02
N ASP A 250 10.47 23.46 9.33
CA ASP A 250 11.88 23.28 9.65
C ASP A 250 12.20 24.01 10.96
N ASN A 251 12.80 23.30 11.92
CA ASN A 251 13.11 23.84 13.24
C ASN A 251 11.90 24.51 13.94
N ASN A 252 10.76 23.85 13.92
CA ASN A 252 9.46 24.30 14.48
C ASN A 252 8.91 25.59 13.85
N ARG A 253 9.24 25.89 12.60
CA ARG A 253 8.75 27.05 11.86
C ARG A 253 8.46 26.71 10.41
N LEU A 254 7.49 27.39 9.82
CA LEU A 254 7.28 27.36 8.38
C LEU A 254 8.54 27.88 7.67
N SER A 255 9.13 27.05 6.83
CA SER A 255 10.41 27.35 6.20
C SER A 255 10.60 26.59 4.88
N ILE A 256 11.11 27.31 3.88
CA ILE A 256 11.56 26.71 2.63
C ILE A 256 12.75 25.75 2.82
N ASN A 257 13.44 25.81 3.96
CA ASN A 257 14.57 24.93 4.25
C ASN A 257 14.17 23.46 4.43
N ILE A 258 12.87 23.13 4.41
CA ILE A 258 12.41 21.72 4.33
C ILE A 258 13.09 20.98 3.18
N PHE A 259 13.43 21.66 2.07
CA PHE A 259 14.15 21.06 0.94
C PHE A 259 15.61 20.74 1.23
N ASP A 260 16.15 21.10 2.41
CA ASP A 260 17.50 20.76 2.86
C ASP A 260 17.57 19.42 3.62
N GLN A 261 16.44 18.73 3.81
CA GLN A 261 16.42 17.43 4.49
C GLN A 261 17.30 16.40 3.80
N GLN A 262 18.21 15.80 4.56
CA GLN A 262 19.17 14.82 4.04
C GLN A 262 18.51 13.48 3.69
N GLY A 263 17.50 13.06 4.42
CA GLY A 263 16.85 11.76 4.22
C GLY A 263 16.31 11.58 2.79
N ARG A 264 15.86 12.66 2.16
CA ARG A 264 15.42 12.65 0.76
C ARG A 264 16.59 12.35 -0.19
N GLU A 265 17.74 12.99 0.00
CA GLU A 265 18.92 12.75 -0.82
C GLU A 265 19.46 11.33 -0.61
N GLU A 266 19.54 10.87 0.65
CA GLU A 266 20.04 9.52 0.96
C GLU A 266 19.12 8.43 0.35
N SER A 267 17.82 8.60 0.37
CA SER A 267 16.89 7.70 -0.33
C SER A 267 17.13 7.69 -1.85
N LEU A 268 17.32 8.85 -2.47
CA LEU A 268 17.62 8.95 -3.91
C LEU A 268 18.97 8.31 -4.28
N LYS A 269 19.96 8.31 -3.41
CA LYS A 269 21.24 7.63 -3.65
C LYS A 269 21.07 6.12 -3.79
N ILE A 270 20.13 5.51 -3.06
CA ILE A 270 19.80 4.09 -3.22
C ILE A 270 19.18 3.86 -4.61
N PHE A 271 18.23 4.70 -5.02
CA PHE A 271 17.62 4.65 -6.35
C PHE A 271 18.66 4.80 -7.45
N GLU A 272 19.53 5.81 -7.34
CA GLU A 272 20.64 6.00 -8.29
C GLU A 272 21.48 4.73 -8.41
N LYS A 273 21.87 4.13 -7.28
CA LYS A 273 22.75 2.94 -7.26
C LYS A 273 22.03 1.71 -7.82
N VAL A 274 20.79 1.45 -7.39
CA VAL A 274 20.08 0.22 -7.75
C VAL A 274 19.51 0.28 -9.16
N LEU A 275 18.96 1.42 -9.57
CA LEU A 275 18.28 1.56 -10.85
C LEU A 275 19.19 1.92 -12.01
N LYS A 276 20.43 2.33 -11.74
CA LYS A 276 21.38 2.72 -12.80
C LYS A 276 21.55 1.61 -13.82
N PHE A 277 21.31 1.94 -15.10
CA PHE A 277 21.34 0.98 -16.20
C PHE A 277 22.66 0.19 -16.26
N GLU A 278 23.78 0.87 -16.03
CA GLU A 278 25.12 0.31 -16.13
C GLU A 278 25.48 -0.67 -15.01
N THR A 279 24.77 -0.63 -13.86
CA THR A 279 24.98 -1.63 -12.79
C THR A 279 24.46 -3.01 -13.19
N GLY A 280 23.42 -3.06 -14.01
CA GLY A 280 22.80 -4.30 -14.43
C GLY A 280 22.02 -5.03 -13.32
N TYR A 281 21.77 -4.40 -12.17
CA TYR A 281 20.97 -5.02 -11.10
C TYR A 281 19.52 -5.25 -11.54
N VAL A 282 18.95 -4.28 -12.23
CA VAL A 282 17.60 -4.37 -12.82
C VAL A 282 17.71 -4.85 -14.26
N ALA A 283 16.77 -5.69 -14.67
CA ALA A 283 16.66 -6.14 -16.06
C ALA A 283 16.64 -4.95 -17.01
N GLN A 284 17.55 -4.91 -17.98
CA GLN A 284 17.75 -3.76 -18.85
C GLN A 284 16.56 -3.42 -19.74
N ASP A 285 15.71 -4.39 -20.03
CA ASP A 285 14.48 -4.25 -20.81
C ASP A 285 13.23 -3.94 -19.97
N SER A 286 13.38 -3.78 -18.65
CA SER A 286 12.28 -3.55 -17.69
C SER A 286 11.38 -2.38 -18.06
N MET A 287 11.92 -1.32 -18.64
CA MET A 287 11.12 -0.16 -19.08
C MET A 287 10.13 -0.47 -20.21
N SER A 288 10.30 -1.59 -20.89
CA SER A 288 9.36 -2.07 -21.92
C SER A 288 8.27 -2.99 -21.39
N HIS A 289 8.40 -3.46 -20.16
CA HIS A 289 7.48 -4.42 -19.56
C HIS A 289 6.28 -3.74 -18.92
N GLU A 290 5.08 -4.19 -19.25
CA GLU A 290 3.89 -3.91 -18.45
C GLU A 290 3.95 -4.68 -17.12
N PHE A 291 3.19 -4.24 -16.10
CA PHE A 291 3.25 -4.82 -14.76
C PHE A 291 3.02 -6.34 -14.76
N MET A 292 1.98 -6.84 -15.44
CA MET A 292 1.70 -8.28 -15.54
C MET A 292 2.83 -9.07 -16.20
N GLN A 293 3.52 -8.47 -17.17
CA GLN A 293 4.68 -9.10 -17.83
C GLN A 293 5.86 -9.20 -16.87
N GLY A 294 6.21 -8.11 -16.18
CA GLY A 294 7.30 -8.09 -15.21
C GLY A 294 7.07 -9.09 -14.08
N GLN A 295 5.86 -9.12 -13.52
CA GLN A 295 5.45 -10.06 -12.49
C GLN A 295 5.55 -11.53 -12.98
N THR A 296 5.06 -11.82 -14.19
CA THR A 296 5.14 -13.17 -14.77
C THR A 296 6.59 -13.61 -14.97
N MET A 297 7.47 -12.72 -15.42
CA MET A 297 8.89 -13.01 -15.57
C MET A 297 9.55 -13.28 -14.21
N PHE A 298 9.20 -12.52 -13.18
CA PHE A 298 9.67 -12.76 -11.81
C PHE A 298 9.21 -14.13 -11.29
N LEU A 299 7.93 -14.49 -11.43
CA LEU A 299 7.42 -15.80 -11.05
C LEU A 299 8.15 -16.96 -11.75
N ARG A 300 8.68 -16.74 -12.96
CA ARG A 300 9.48 -17.70 -13.71
C ARG A 300 10.97 -17.69 -13.34
N GLY A 301 11.36 -16.93 -12.32
CA GLY A 301 12.73 -16.86 -11.82
C GLY A 301 13.62 -15.86 -12.56
N ASN A 302 13.05 -14.92 -13.28
CA ASN A 302 13.79 -13.80 -13.84
C ASN A 302 13.99 -12.71 -12.79
N GLY A 303 15.03 -12.82 -11.99
CA GLY A 303 15.30 -11.98 -10.83
C GLY A 303 14.99 -12.68 -9.51
N ILE A 304 15.62 -12.23 -8.45
CA ILE A 304 15.42 -12.71 -7.08
C ILE A 304 14.47 -11.77 -6.34
N PHE A 305 14.49 -10.50 -6.70
CA PHE A 305 13.71 -9.42 -6.10
C PHE A 305 12.76 -8.79 -7.11
N HIS A 306 11.63 -8.32 -6.60
CA HIS A 306 10.62 -7.60 -7.37
C HIS A 306 9.89 -6.61 -6.46
N VAL A 307 9.87 -5.33 -6.82
CA VAL A 307 9.11 -4.33 -6.06
C VAL A 307 7.62 -4.49 -6.35
N ASN A 308 6.82 -4.72 -5.31
CA ASN A 308 5.37 -4.91 -5.42
C ASN A 308 4.68 -4.70 -4.06
N GLY A 309 3.38 -4.93 -4.00
CA GLY A 309 2.58 -4.90 -2.78
C GLY A 309 1.99 -6.25 -2.39
N ASP A 310 1.25 -6.26 -1.31
CA ASP A 310 0.65 -7.46 -0.73
C ASP A 310 -0.43 -8.11 -1.61
N TRP A 311 -0.96 -7.40 -2.59
CA TRP A 311 -1.87 -7.93 -3.61
C TRP A 311 -1.21 -8.87 -4.63
N PHE A 312 0.14 -8.92 -4.69
CA PHE A 312 0.90 -9.66 -5.69
C PHE A 312 0.48 -11.13 -5.82
N ASP A 313 0.35 -11.84 -4.71
CA ASP A 313 0.04 -13.27 -4.72
C ASP A 313 -1.39 -13.52 -5.23
N ASN A 314 -2.34 -12.69 -4.84
CA ASN A 314 -3.73 -12.77 -5.31
C ASN A 314 -3.85 -12.40 -6.80
N GLU A 315 -3.25 -11.29 -7.21
CA GLU A 315 -3.27 -10.81 -8.60
C GLU A 315 -2.64 -11.83 -9.56
N MET A 316 -1.60 -12.53 -9.11
CA MET A 316 -0.85 -13.50 -9.89
C MET A 316 -1.28 -14.95 -9.69
N SER A 317 -2.37 -15.20 -8.98
CA SER A 317 -2.83 -16.56 -8.62
C SER A 317 -3.06 -17.46 -9.83
N ASP A 318 -3.70 -16.98 -10.89
CA ASP A 318 -3.94 -17.73 -12.12
C ASP A 318 -2.64 -18.07 -12.87
N ILE A 319 -1.72 -17.11 -12.94
CA ILE A 319 -0.40 -17.30 -13.57
C ILE A 319 0.44 -18.30 -12.76
N THR A 320 0.39 -18.18 -11.43
CA THR A 320 1.06 -19.11 -10.51
C THR A 320 0.50 -20.54 -10.70
N ALA A 321 -0.82 -20.69 -10.80
CA ALA A 321 -1.45 -21.98 -11.07
C ALA A 321 -1.03 -22.54 -12.44
N GLN A 322 -0.94 -21.71 -13.46
CA GLN A 322 -0.46 -22.12 -14.79
C GLN A 322 0.99 -22.60 -14.73
N ILE A 323 1.89 -21.84 -14.08
CA ILE A 323 3.31 -22.22 -13.92
C ILE A 323 3.45 -23.56 -13.17
N LYS A 324 2.66 -23.77 -12.12
CA LYS A 324 2.60 -25.05 -11.40
C LYS A 324 2.15 -26.20 -12.30
N ALA A 325 1.15 -25.99 -13.16
CA ALA A 325 0.66 -27.00 -14.10
C ALA A 325 1.67 -27.31 -15.23
N GLU A 326 2.43 -26.33 -15.68
CA GLU A 326 3.52 -26.49 -16.65
C GLU A 326 4.68 -27.34 -16.08
N GLY A 327 4.88 -27.28 -14.75
CA GLY A 327 5.97 -27.99 -14.08
C GLY A 327 7.32 -27.30 -14.24
N GLY A 328 8.39 -28.06 -14.00
CA GLY A 328 9.75 -27.55 -14.04
C GLY A 328 10.17 -26.87 -12.73
N VAL A 329 11.28 -26.14 -12.76
CA VAL A 329 11.88 -25.54 -11.54
C VAL A 329 11.00 -24.46 -10.95
N ALA A 330 10.45 -23.60 -11.80
CA ALA A 330 9.62 -22.47 -11.37
C ALA A 330 8.33 -22.90 -10.65
N ALA A 331 7.83 -24.11 -10.94
CA ALA A 331 6.63 -24.65 -10.27
C ALA A 331 6.82 -24.84 -8.75
N ASN A 332 8.07 -24.88 -8.28
CA ASN A 332 8.43 -25.10 -6.89
C ASN A 332 8.95 -23.85 -6.18
N TYR A 333 8.94 -22.70 -6.85
CA TYR A 333 9.38 -21.46 -6.23
C TYR A 333 8.40 -21.03 -5.14
N LYS A 334 8.99 -20.50 -4.05
CA LYS A 334 8.28 -19.88 -2.95
C LYS A 334 8.62 -18.41 -2.94
N PHE A 335 7.61 -17.61 -2.76
CA PHE A 335 7.73 -16.15 -2.71
C PHE A 335 7.28 -15.66 -1.34
N LYS A 336 7.95 -14.61 -0.88
CA LYS A 336 7.60 -13.88 0.34
C LYS A 336 7.77 -12.38 0.09
N ILE A 337 7.11 -11.57 0.89
CA ILE A 337 7.36 -10.14 0.96
C ILE A 337 8.25 -9.89 2.17
N MET A 338 9.25 -8.99 2.03
CA MET A 338 10.15 -8.66 3.13
C MET A 338 9.81 -7.30 3.73
N ARG A 339 10.21 -7.10 4.96
CA ARG A 339 10.38 -5.75 5.50
C ARG A 339 11.40 -5.02 4.64
N LEU A 340 11.12 -3.77 4.32
CA LEU A 340 12.09 -3.01 3.55
C LEU A 340 13.41 -2.93 4.34
N PRO A 341 14.57 -3.25 3.71
CA PRO A 341 15.86 -3.11 4.37
C PRO A 341 16.04 -1.70 4.94
N ILE A 342 16.61 -1.58 6.13
CA ILE A 342 16.91 -0.28 6.71
C ILE A 342 17.97 0.43 5.86
N ILE A 343 17.75 1.71 5.60
CA ILE A 343 18.71 2.53 4.88
C ILE A 343 20.05 2.58 5.63
N SER A 344 21.14 2.08 5.02
CA SER A 344 22.46 1.99 5.66
C SER A 344 23.02 3.34 6.08
N ALA A 345 22.60 4.42 5.42
CA ALA A 345 22.94 5.79 5.80
C ALA A 345 22.45 6.14 7.23
N LEU A 346 21.42 5.46 7.76
CA LEU A 346 21.01 5.63 9.15
C LEU A 346 22.12 5.19 10.11
N GLY A 347 22.81 4.07 9.82
CA GLY A 347 23.97 3.64 10.59
C GLY A 347 25.06 4.72 10.64
N THR A 348 25.39 5.32 9.50
CA THR A 348 26.33 6.44 9.42
C THR A 348 25.88 7.64 10.26
N LYS A 349 24.59 8.02 10.18
CA LYS A 349 24.00 9.09 11.00
C LYS A 349 24.11 8.80 12.49
N LEU A 350 23.93 7.55 12.89
CA LEU A 350 24.01 7.10 14.29
C LEU A 350 25.47 6.80 14.74
N GLY A 351 26.45 6.93 13.86
CA GLY A 351 27.87 6.69 14.15
C GLY A 351 28.19 5.20 14.39
N ILE A 352 27.49 4.30 13.72
CA ILE A 352 27.73 2.84 13.75
C ILE A 352 27.97 2.31 12.33
N ASP A 353 28.71 1.21 12.22
CA ASP A 353 28.88 0.55 10.93
C ASP A 353 27.66 -0.30 10.53
N ASP A 354 27.61 -0.70 9.26
CA ASP A 354 26.47 -1.43 8.69
C ASP A 354 26.28 -2.81 9.35
N ALA A 355 27.36 -3.49 9.75
CA ALA A 355 27.29 -4.76 10.46
C ALA A 355 26.63 -4.61 11.85
N THR A 356 26.95 -3.52 12.57
CA THR A 356 26.30 -3.18 13.83
C THR A 356 24.82 -2.82 13.60
N LEU A 357 24.53 -2.04 12.53
CA LEU A 357 23.15 -1.70 12.16
C LEU A 357 22.34 -2.97 11.88
N SER A 358 22.84 -3.89 11.08
CA SER A 358 22.21 -5.18 10.77
C SER A 358 21.95 -6.01 12.05
N ALA A 359 22.94 -6.09 12.95
CA ALA A 359 22.76 -6.79 14.23
C ALA A 359 21.69 -6.14 15.14
N VAL A 360 21.54 -4.81 15.08
CA VAL A 360 20.46 -4.11 15.79
C VAL A 360 19.10 -4.44 15.15
N VAL A 361 19.03 -4.55 13.83
CA VAL A 361 17.80 -4.99 13.13
C VAL A 361 17.42 -6.41 13.56
N ASP A 362 18.36 -7.36 13.62
CA ASP A 362 18.09 -8.72 14.12
C ASP A 362 17.51 -8.70 15.54
N TYR A 363 18.04 -7.83 16.40
CA TYR A 363 17.51 -7.66 17.76
C TYR A 363 16.11 -7.05 17.75
N VAL A 364 15.88 -6.05 16.94
CA VAL A 364 14.57 -5.36 16.82
C VAL A 364 13.52 -6.31 16.23
N ASP A 365 13.88 -7.12 15.24
CA ASP A 365 13.00 -8.11 14.61
C ASP A 365 12.76 -9.37 15.48
N GLY A 366 13.45 -9.49 16.62
CA GLY A 366 13.26 -10.63 17.51
C GLY A 366 14.04 -11.89 17.13
N GLU A 367 14.90 -11.81 16.12
CA GLU A 367 15.78 -12.92 15.72
C GLU A 367 16.82 -13.26 16.78
N THR A 368 17.12 -12.31 17.67
CA THR A 368 17.97 -12.49 18.84
C THR A 368 17.41 -11.75 20.06
N GLU A 369 17.57 -12.33 21.25
CA GLU A 369 17.21 -11.69 22.52
C GLU A 369 18.34 -10.79 23.06
N THR A 370 19.53 -10.87 22.51
CA THR A 370 20.72 -10.17 23.00
C THR A 370 20.91 -8.85 22.27
N VAL A 371 20.85 -7.74 23.02
CA VAL A 371 21.22 -6.42 22.47
C VAL A 371 22.69 -6.48 22.01
N PRO A 372 22.97 -6.13 20.73
CA PRO A 372 24.35 -6.11 20.25
C PRO A 372 25.18 -5.05 20.96
N THR A 373 26.49 -5.21 20.94
CA THR A 373 27.42 -4.18 21.44
C THR A 373 27.40 -2.98 20.48
N ILE A 374 26.94 -1.85 20.97
CA ILE A 374 26.81 -0.60 20.18
C ILE A 374 27.85 0.40 20.68
N ASN A 375 28.70 0.86 19.77
CA ASN A 375 29.72 1.89 20.02
C ASN A 375 29.56 3.03 19.00
N SER A 376 28.66 3.98 19.32
CA SER A 376 28.42 5.13 18.44
C SER A 376 29.61 6.11 18.49
N THR A 377 30.12 6.50 17.32
CA THR A 377 31.13 7.56 17.16
C THR A 377 30.53 8.96 17.25
N GLU A 378 29.21 9.07 17.09
CA GLU A 378 28.46 10.33 17.18
C GLU A 378 27.90 10.57 18.59
N GLY A 379 28.15 9.65 19.53
CA GLY A 379 27.81 9.81 20.95
C GLY A 379 26.41 9.36 21.34
N TYR A 380 25.69 8.66 20.47
CA TYR A 380 24.39 8.06 20.80
C TYR A 380 24.58 6.92 21.81
N THR A 381 23.69 6.82 22.74
CA THR A 381 23.58 5.64 23.65
C THR A 381 23.04 4.42 22.89
N SER A 382 23.27 3.22 23.42
CA SER A 382 22.71 1.99 22.83
C SER A 382 21.17 2.03 22.76
N GLU A 383 20.52 2.63 23.77
CA GLU A 383 19.06 2.79 23.79
C GLU A 383 18.57 3.72 22.67
N GLU A 384 19.23 4.84 22.47
CA GLU A 384 18.88 5.78 21.38
C GLU A 384 19.06 5.15 20.00
N VAL A 385 20.12 4.36 19.80
CA VAL A 385 20.32 3.63 18.54
C VAL A 385 19.22 2.59 18.32
N VAL A 386 18.91 1.78 19.35
CA VAL A 386 17.84 0.77 19.25
C VAL A 386 16.49 1.44 18.97
N ASN A 387 16.16 2.53 19.66
CA ASN A 387 14.90 3.25 19.43
C ASN A 387 14.81 3.81 18.01
N ALA A 388 15.88 4.40 17.49
CA ALA A 388 15.92 4.90 16.12
C ALA A 388 15.73 3.79 15.07
N VAL A 389 16.32 2.61 15.32
CA VAL A 389 16.15 1.44 14.44
C VAL A 389 14.74 0.83 14.59
N CYS A 390 14.16 0.78 15.80
CA CYS A 390 12.77 0.40 16.01
C CYS A 390 11.81 1.31 15.22
N GLU A 391 11.98 2.63 15.34
CA GLU A 391 11.18 3.59 14.58
C GLU A 391 11.33 3.36 13.07
N ALA A 392 12.57 3.30 12.57
CA ALA A 392 12.84 3.07 11.15
C ALA A 392 12.24 1.74 10.66
N ARG A 393 12.26 0.70 11.50
CA ARG A 393 11.74 -0.64 11.16
C ARG A 393 10.23 -0.71 11.17
N SER A 394 9.56 0.16 11.93
CA SER A 394 8.10 0.24 11.99
C SER A 394 7.46 0.85 10.74
N ILE A 395 8.22 1.59 9.94
CA ILE A 395 7.71 2.39 8.83
C ILE A 395 7.40 1.52 7.61
N VAL A 396 6.17 1.65 7.10
CA VAL A 396 5.73 1.02 5.84
C VAL A 396 5.06 2.04 4.92
N HIS A 397 5.09 1.75 3.62
CA HIS A 397 4.22 2.36 2.63
C HIS A 397 3.05 1.43 2.33
N SER A 398 1.89 1.99 2.04
CA SER A 398 0.72 1.23 1.60
C SER A 398 -0.14 2.05 0.64
N LEU A 399 -0.41 1.50 -0.53
CA LEU A 399 -1.45 2.04 -1.42
C LEU A 399 -2.85 1.95 -0.82
N GLY A 400 -3.03 1.16 0.24
CA GLY A 400 -4.28 1.06 0.97
C GLY A 400 -4.77 2.40 1.52
N THR A 401 -3.87 3.35 1.77
CA THR A 401 -4.22 4.72 2.19
C THR A 401 -5.07 5.46 1.15
N LYS A 402 -4.97 5.09 -0.14
CA LYS A 402 -5.80 5.64 -1.23
C LYS A 402 -7.08 4.85 -1.48
N HIS A 403 -7.31 3.76 -0.79
CA HIS A 403 -8.50 2.94 -0.93
C HIS A 403 -9.64 3.48 -0.05
N ALA A 404 -10.57 4.22 -0.66
CA ALA A 404 -11.64 4.90 0.06
C ALA A 404 -12.99 4.22 -0.08
N GLY A 405 -13.68 4.01 1.04
CA GLY A 405 -15.09 3.68 1.13
C GLY A 405 -15.89 4.96 1.41
N ILE A 406 -16.79 5.31 0.52
CA ILE A 406 -17.47 6.61 0.48
C ILE A 406 -18.97 6.42 0.41
N VAL A 407 -19.72 7.12 1.27
CA VAL A 407 -21.17 7.21 1.21
C VAL A 407 -21.56 8.55 0.58
N PRO A 408 -22.20 8.57 -0.59
CA PRO A 408 -22.70 9.82 -1.16
C PRO A 408 -23.77 10.46 -0.29
N LYS A 409 -23.79 11.76 -0.20
CA LYS A 409 -24.79 12.52 0.59
C LYS A 409 -26.23 12.21 0.19
N TYR A 410 -26.43 11.86 -1.07
CA TYR A 410 -27.74 11.59 -1.67
C TYR A 410 -28.05 10.09 -1.79
N ALA A 411 -27.34 9.24 -1.06
CA ALA A 411 -27.60 7.81 -0.99
C ALA A 411 -29.03 7.54 -0.48
N ALA A 412 -29.75 6.63 -1.14
CA ALA A 412 -31.11 6.26 -0.75
C ALA A 412 -31.12 5.28 0.43
N ALA A 413 -30.19 4.29 0.42
CA ALA A 413 -29.97 3.32 1.48
C ALA A 413 -28.76 3.72 2.35
N LYS A 414 -28.76 4.97 2.84
CA LYS A 414 -27.65 5.56 3.59
C LYS A 414 -27.37 4.86 4.90
N ASP A 415 -28.39 4.55 5.67
CA ASP A 415 -28.25 3.90 6.98
C ASP A 415 -27.68 2.50 6.83
N GLU A 416 -28.07 1.77 5.79
CA GLU A 416 -27.55 0.47 5.42
C GLU A 416 -26.07 0.54 5.00
N ALA A 417 -25.72 1.58 4.24
CA ALA A 417 -24.33 1.81 3.83
C ALA A 417 -23.42 2.12 5.05
N ILE A 418 -23.89 2.97 5.96
CA ILE A 418 -23.20 3.29 7.21
C ILE A 418 -23.01 2.04 8.08
N ASP A 419 -24.07 1.26 8.26
CA ASP A 419 -24.00 0.03 9.05
C ASP A 419 -23.12 -1.04 8.39
N PHE A 420 -23.06 -1.09 7.05
CA PHE A 420 -22.13 -1.96 6.33
C PHE A 420 -20.67 -1.55 6.59
N LEU A 421 -20.35 -0.25 6.55
CA LEU A 421 -19.02 0.25 6.91
C LEU A 421 -18.64 -0.11 8.36
N ARG A 422 -19.58 0.01 9.30
CA ARG A 422 -19.35 -0.41 10.70
C ARG A 422 -19.15 -1.92 10.83
N PHE A 423 -19.89 -2.73 10.06
CA PHE A 423 -19.71 -4.18 10.00
C PHE A 423 -18.32 -4.57 9.52
N MET A 424 -17.73 -3.83 8.57
CA MET A 424 -16.38 -4.09 8.09
C MET A 424 -15.31 -4.00 9.20
N ALA A 425 -15.57 -3.31 10.30
CA ALA A 425 -14.67 -3.26 11.44
C ALA A 425 -14.74 -4.50 12.36
N THR A 426 -15.71 -5.41 12.15
CA THR A 426 -15.85 -6.62 12.98
C THR A 426 -14.78 -7.67 12.69
N ASP A 427 -14.47 -8.50 13.68
CA ASP A 427 -13.56 -9.65 13.52
C ASP A 427 -14.05 -10.62 12.42
N ILE A 428 -15.38 -10.77 12.28
CA ILE A 428 -15.98 -11.60 11.20
C ILE A 428 -15.61 -11.05 9.82
N ALA A 429 -15.70 -9.74 9.63
CA ALA A 429 -15.35 -9.09 8.37
C ALA A 429 -13.85 -9.21 8.07
N GLN A 430 -12.98 -9.16 9.10
CA GLN A 430 -11.55 -9.39 8.94
C GLN A 430 -11.26 -10.79 8.40
N ASP A 431 -11.86 -11.83 8.96
CA ASP A 431 -11.70 -13.20 8.48
C ASP A 431 -12.15 -13.38 7.04
N ILE A 432 -13.29 -12.78 6.68
CA ILE A 432 -13.82 -12.82 5.32
C ILE A 432 -12.87 -12.13 4.36
N TYR A 433 -12.39 -10.95 4.71
CA TYR A 433 -11.49 -10.18 3.85
C TYR A 433 -10.17 -10.91 3.62
N LEU A 434 -9.51 -11.36 4.70
CA LEU A 434 -8.27 -12.14 4.64
C LEU A 434 -8.41 -13.38 3.76
N LYS A 435 -9.51 -14.12 3.91
CA LYS A 435 -9.77 -15.32 3.13
C LYS A 435 -10.00 -15.01 1.65
N ALA A 436 -10.79 -14.01 1.35
CA ALA A 436 -11.20 -13.67 -0.02
C ALA A 436 -10.08 -13.00 -0.82
N THR A 437 -9.21 -12.24 -0.14
CA THR A 437 -8.06 -11.56 -0.76
C THR A 437 -6.78 -12.40 -0.73
N GLY A 438 -6.82 -13.56 -0.08
CA GLY A 438 -5.65 -14.42 0.11
C GLY A 438 -4.68 -13.91 1.17
N GLY A 439 -5.04 -12.88 1.97
CA GLY A 439 -4.24 -12.42 3.10
C GLY A 439 -4.02 -10.91 3.23
N SER A 440 -4.57 -10.07 2.34
CA SER A 440 -4.68 -8.64 2.63
C SER A 440 -5.67 -8.41 3.78
N SER A 441 -5.52 -7.34 4.55
CA SER A 441 -6.37 -7.03 5.69
C SER A 441 -7.14 -5.73 5.52
N LEU A 442 -8.14 -5.53 6.36
CA LEU A 442 -8.78 -4.23 6.58
C LEU A 442 -7.97 -3.43 7.61
N PRO A 443 -8.07 -2.10 7.65
CA PRO A 443 -7.27 -1.26 8.54
C PRO A 443 -7.82 -1.22 9.98
N PHE A 444 -8.04 -2.39 10.56
CA PHE A 444 -8.50 -2.52 11.95
C PHE A 444 -7.59 -3.47 12.72
N GLU A 445 -7.45 -3.23 14.00
CA GLU A 445 -6.70 -4.12 14.89
C GLU A 445 -7.30 -5.52 14.90
N TYR A 446 -6.54 -6.49 14.38
CA TYR A 446 -6.95 -7.87 14.30
C TYR A 446 -5.75 -8.79 14.14
N ASN A 447 -5.49 -9.64 15.13
CA ASN A 447 -4.47 -10.67 15.05
C ASN A 447 -5.08 -12.02 14.65
N VAL A 448 -5.07 -12.34 13.36
CA VAL A 448 -5.62 -13.60 12.84
C VAL A 448 -4.91 -14.83 13.38
N LYS A 449 -3.61 -14.74 13.67
CA LYS A 449 -2.81 -15.86 14.19
C LYS A 449 -3.31 -16.32 15.56
N GLU A 450 -3.78 -15.38 16.37
CA GLU A 450 -4.37 -15.64 17.68
C GLU A 450 -5.86 -15.97 17.62
N LYS A 451 -6.62 -15.17 16.84
CA LYS A 451 -8.08 -15.25 16.81
C LYS A 451 -8.61 -16.36 15.90
N ASN A 452 -7.93 -16.64 14.78
CA ASN A 452 -8.29 -17.68 13.82
C ASN A 452 -7.06 -18.39 13.25
N PRO A 453 -6.34 -19.19 14.05
CA PRO A 453 -5.12 -19.88 13.62
C PRO A 453 -5.35 -20.86 12.45
N GLU A 454 -6.57 -21.38 12.27
CA GLU A 454 -6.88 -22.26 11.13
C GLU A 454 -6.84 -21.46 9.82
N LEU A 455 -7.43 -20.27 9.80
CA LEU A 455 -7.36 -19.37 8.65
C LEU A 455 -5.91 -18.97 8.38
N TYR A 456 -5.16 -18.50 9.39
CA TYR A 456 -3.75 -18.15 9.24
C TYR A 456 -2.93 -19.28 8.61
N ASN A 457 -3.07 -20.52 9.10
CA ASN A 457 -2.34 -21.67 8.59
C ASN A 457 -2.77 -22.09 7.16
N SER A 458 -3.91 -21.65 6.69
CA SER A 458 -4.40 -21.93 5.33
C SER A 458 -3.83 -20.94 4.29
N LEU A 459 -3.29 -19.82 4.73
CA LEU A 459 -2.73 -18.79 3.85
C LEU A 459 -1.39 -19.23 3.26
N THR A 460 -1.02 -18.62 2.14
CA THR A 460 0.28 -18.87 1.50
C THR A 460 1.44 -18.34 2.35
N PRO A 461 2.66 -18.88 2.19
CA PRO A 461 3.84 -18.34 2.87
C PRO A 461 4.07 -16.84 2.62
N PHE A 462 3.63 -16.34 1.46
CA PHE A 462 3.67 -14.92 1.13
C PHE A 462 2.83 -14.10 2.10
N HIS A 463 1.55 -14.48 2.27
CA HIS A 463 0.63 -13.77 3.14
C HIS A 463 0.95 -13.97 4.64
N GLN A 464 1.41 -15.16 5.02
CA GLN A 464 1.88 -15.39 6.38
C GLN A 464 3.06 -14.47 6.73
N SER A 465 4.05 -14.30 5.84
CA SER A 465 5.19 -13.41 6.07
C SER A 465 4.77 -11.94 6.25
N ARG A 466 3.76 -11.50 5.50
CA ARG A 466 3.19 -10.16 5.66
C ARG A 466 2.45 -10.00 6.98
N LEU A 467 1.61 -10.97 7.34
CA LEU A 467 0.82 -10.91 8.59
C LEU A 467 1.68 -11.02 9.84
N ASP A 468 2.74 -11.84 9.82
CA ASP A 468 3.72 -11.90 10.90
C ASP A 468 4.41 -10.54 11.11
N TYR A 469 4.63 -9.81 10.01
CA TYR A 469 5.16 -8.46 10.08
C TYR A 469 4.25 -7.49 10.82
N PHE A 470 2.94 -7.51 10.56
CA PHE A 470 1.98 -6.61 11.20
C PHE A 470 1.63 -7.00 12.65
N ASN A 471 2.01 -8.19 13.08
CA ASN A 471 1.81 -8.68 14.46
C ASN A 471 3.09 -8.60 15.30
N GLU A 472 4.01 -7.70 14.98
CA GLU A 472 5.25 -7.50 15.73
C GLU A 472 4.95 -6.96 17.14
N GLU A 473 5.58 -7.57 18.16
CA GLU A 473 5.34 -7.20 19.56
C GLU A 473 6.22 -6.01 20.02
N LYS A 474 7.34 -5.75 19.33
CA LYS A 474 8.32 -4.77 19.79
C LYS A 474 8.04 -3.34 19.36
N PHE A 475 7.23 -3.15 18.33
CA PHE A 475 6.85 -1.83 17.81
C PHE A 475 5.52 -1.89 17.08
N GLU A 476 4.80 -0.79 17.08
CA GLU A 476 3.59 -0.60 16.28
C GLU A 476 3.97 -0.19 14.85
N ILE A 477 3.32 -0.80 13.85
CA ILE A 477 3.56 -0.46 12.45
C ILE A 477 2.97 0.91 12.13
N TYR A 478 3.82 1.77 11.60
CA TYR A 478 3.45 3.10 11.13
C TYR A 478 3.35 3.13 9.61
N THR A 479 2.13 3.23 9.09
CA THR A 479 1.91 3.43 7.66
C THR A 479 2.08 4.90 7.31
N LEU A 480 2.98 5.21 6.38
CA LEU A 480 3.20 6.58 5.94
C LEU A 480 1.92 7.14 5.31
N PRO A 481 1.49 8.34 5.71
CA PRO A 481 0.40 9.02 5.03
C PRO A 481 0.82 9.40 3.61
N ASP A 482 -0.14 9.37 2.70
CA ASP A 482 0.05 9.87 1.34
C ASP A 482 0.30 11.38 1.35
N ASP A 483 1.09 11.87 0.41
CA ASP A 483 1.40 13.30 0.27
C ASP A 483 0.14 14.15 0.10
N GLU A 484 -0.89 13.64 -0.59
CA GLU A 484 -2.19 14.31 -0.76
C GLU A 484 -2.96 14.50 0.55
N SER A 485 -2.56 13.84 1.64
CA SER A 485 -3.11 14.06 2.99
C SER A 485 -2.67 15.40 3.61
N PHE A 486 -1.74 16.11 2.98
CA PHE A 486 -1.20 17.36 3.50
C PHE A 486 -1.62 18.57 2.65
N PRO A 487 -2.12 19.65 3.27
CA PRO A 487 -2.60 20.83 2.54
C PRO A 487 -1.56 21.45 1.61
N LEU A 488 -0.27 21.45 1.99
CA LEU A 488 0.80 21.98 1.14
C LEU A 488 1.01 21.17 -0.14
N ALA A 489 0.89 19.86 -0.09
CA ALA A 489 0.95 19.03 -1.28
C ALA A 489 -0.33 19.16 -2.12
N GLN A 490 -1.48 19.05 -1.47
CA GLN A 490 -2.79 19.03 -2.14
C GLN A 490 -3.15 20.37 -2.79
N TYR A 491 -2.95 21.49 -2.10
CA TYR A 491 -3.37 22.82 -2.54
C TYR A 491 -2.21 23.75 -2.85
N GLY A 492 -1.09 23.59 -2.17
CA GLY A 492 0.10 24.43 -2.32
C GLY A 492 1.02 24.01 -3.45
N GLY A 493 0.81 22.80 -4.04
CA GLY A 493 1.63 22.28 -5.09
C GLY A 493 3.05 21.93 -4.65
N LEU A 494 3.25 21.53 -3.39
CA LEU A 494 4.57 21.16 -2.82
C LEU A 494 5.27 20.07 -3.65
N THR A 495 4.50 19.22 -4.33
CA THR A 495 5.00 18.18 -5.23
C THR A 495 5.41 18.70 -6.61
N ALA A 496 5.21 19.99 -6.90
CA ALA A 496 5.69 20.58 -8.13
C ALA A 496 7.22 20.47 -8.21
N ASN A 497 7.72 19.92 -9.31
CA ASN A 497 9.13 19.55 -9.48
C ASN A 497 9.67 18.53 -8.44
N TYR A 498 8.78 17.93 -7.68
CA TYR A 498 9.04 16.78 -6.83
C TYR A 498 8.78 15.52 -7.66
N ASN A 499 9.68 15.21 -8.57
CA ASN A 499 9.49 14.12 -9.50
C ASN A 499 9.87 12.79 -8.85
N LEU A 500 8.88 11.97 -8.51
CA LEU A 500 9.09 10.63 -7.98
C LEU A 500 9.43 9.60 -9.07
N MET A 501 9.36 9.97 -10.36
CA MET A 501 9.66 9.06 -11.47
C MET A 501 11.15 8.96 -11.81
N TYR A 502 12.02 9.03 -10.82
CA TYR A 502 13.47 8.96 -11.02
C TYR A 502 13.94 7.62 -11.58
N TRP A 503 13.14 6.59 -11.46
CA TRP A 503 13.43 5.30 -12.07
C TRP A 503 13.64 5.42 -13.59
N ASN A 504 12.83 6.18 -14.30
CA ASN A 504 13.01 6.44 -15.72
C ASN A 504 14.32 7.18 -16.01
N THR A 505 14.70 8.11 -15.14
CA THR A 505 15.92 8.89 -15.24
C THR A 505 17.15 8.01 -14.96
N PHE A 506 17.17 7.34 -13.83
CA PHE A 506 18.32 6.52 -13.43
C PHE A 506 18.50 5.28 -14.29
N HIS A 507 17.43 4.68 -14.80
CA HIS A 507 17.50 3.50 -15.67
C HIS A 507 17.69 3.83 -17.16
N ALA A 508 17.81 5.10 -17.51
CA ALA A 508 18.13 5.48 -18.88
C ALA A 508 19.61 5.20 -19.20
N GLN A 509 19.88 4.46 -20.27
CA GLN A 509 21.25 4.14 -20.70
C GLN A 509 22.08 5.42 -20.93
N GLY A 510 23.24 5.48 -20.30
CA GLY A 510 24.15 6.63 -20.39
C GLY A 510 23.70 7.84 -19.56
N ASN A 511 22.72 7.68 -18.66
CA ASN A 511 22.32 8.75 -17.74
C ASN A 511 23.46 9.11 -16.79
N THR A 512 23.68 10.42 -16.60
CA THR A 512 24.68 10.98 -15.69
C THR A 512 24.07 11.76 -14.52
N THR A 513 22.75 11.90 -14.47
CA THR A 513 22.04 12.59 -13.39
C THR A 513 22.23 11.81 -12.08
N THR A 514 22.63 12.52 -11.03
CA THR A 514 22.84 11.98 -9.68
C THR A 514 21.68 12.37 -8.74
N ALA A 515 21.61 11.74 -7.59
CA ALA A 515 20.70 12.14 -6.51
C ALA A 515 20.93 13.61 -6.11
N ALA A 516 22.18 14.04 -6.01
CA ALA A 516 22.53 15.42 -5.68
C ALA A 516 22.03 16.42 -6.74
N ASP A 517 22.11 16.08 -8.04
CA ASP A 517 21.59 16.93 -9.11
C ASP A 517 20.08 17.14 -8.98
N ILE A 518 19.34 16.08 -8.65
CA ILE A 518 17.88 16.15 -8.45
C ILE A 518 17.51 17.03 -7.26
N ILE A 519 18.24 16.90 -6.15
CA ILE A 519 18.03 17.77 -4.98
C ILE A 519 18.36 19.23 -5.30
N ALA A 520 19.46 19.48 -6.03
CA ALA A 520 19.83 20.83 -6.45
C ALA A 520 18.78 21.44 -7.37
N GLU A 521 18.25 20.70 -8.34
CA GLU A 521 17.17 21.12 -9.24
C GLU A 521 15.90 21.48 -8.46
N THR A 522 15.52 20.67 -7.46
CA THR A 522 14.37 20.97 -6.62
C THR A 522 14.55 22.27 -5.83
N LYS A 523 15.75 22.49 -5.26
CA LYS A 523 16.07 23.73 -4.52
C LYS A 523 16.11 24.96 -5.43
N GLU A 524 16.59 24.81 -6.66
CA GLU A 524 16.58 25.89 -7.64
C GLU A 524 15.15 26.25 -8.07
N PHE A 525 14.28 25.25 -8.20
CA PHE A 525 12.88 25.49 -8.55
C PHE A 525 12.14 26.27 -7.44
N TRP A 526 12.33 25.89 -6.16
CA TRP A 526 11.64 26.48 -5.05
C TRP A 526 12.36 27.74 -4.56
N ASP A 527 11.87 28.91 -4.97
CA ASP A 527 12.27 30.21 -4.45
C ASP A 527 11.27 30.71 -3.39
N GLN A 528 11.60 31.81 -2.73
CA GLN A 528 10.78 32.38 -1.66
C GLN A 528 9.38 32.80 -2.15
N GLU A 529 9.24 33.27 -3.39
CA GLU A 529 7.97 33.72 -3.97
C GLU A 529 7.04 32.52 -4.19
N LYS A 530 7.56 31.41 -4.75
CA LYS A 530 6.78 30.18 -4.94
C LYS A 530 6.39 29.55 -3.61
N TRP A 531 7.30 29.56 -2.63
CA TRP A 531 7.03 29.10 -1.28
C TRP A 531 5.88 29.85 -0.63
N GLU A 532 5.91 31.20 -0.66
CA GLU A 532 4.83 32.02 -0.11
C GLU A 532 3.50 31.80 -0.84
N THR A 533 3.56 31.61 -2.14
CA THR A 533 2.38 31.27 -2.96
C THR A 533 1.80 29.91 -2.58
N ALA A 534 2.65 28.90 -2.33
CA ALA A 534 2.22 27.59 -1.89
C ALA A 534 1.53 27.62 -0.53
N LEU A 535 2.11 28.32 0.45
CA LEU A 535 1.50 28.53 1.78
C LEU A 535 0.13 29.21 1.67
N ALA A 536 0.04 30.27 0.88
CA ALA A 536 -1.23 30.98 0.67
C ALA A 536 -2.30 30.10 0.00
N SER A 537 -1.91 29.29 -0.98
CA SER A 537 -2.80 28.35 -1.68
C SER A 537 -3.29 27.23 -0.77
N ALA A 538 -2.44 26.79 0.15
CA ALA A 538 -2.78 25.79 1.15
C ALA A 538 -3.60 26.35 2.34
N GLY A 539 -3.87 27.67 2.36
CA GLY A 539 -4.59 28.32 3.48
C GLY A 539 -3.77 28.40 4.77
N ILE A 540 -2.46 28.22 4.68
CA ILE A 540 -1.55 28.27 5.84
C ILE A 540 -1.13 29.72 6.05
N ALA A 541 -1.52 30.29 7.20
CA ALA A 541 -1.16 31.65 7.57
C ALA A 541 0.33 31.75 7.92
N LYS A 542 0.96 32.90 7.57
CA LYS A 542 2.35 33.21 7.96
C LYS A 542 2.49 33.38 9.46
#